data_c43f4c852c54eacf8efc199ebd1ced2e
#
_entry.id   c43f4c852c54eacf8efc199ebd1ced2e
#
_cell.length_a   1.000
_cell.length_b   1.000
_cell.length_c   1.000
_cell.angle_alpha   90.00
_cell.angle_beta   90.00
_cell.angle_gamma   90.00
#
_symmetry.space_group_name_H-M   'P 1'
#
loop_
_entity.id
_entity.type
_entity.pdbx_description
1 polymer ?
#
loop_
_entity_poly.entity_id
_entity_poly.type
_entity_poly.pdbx_seq_one_letter_code
_entity_poly.pdbx_strand_id
1 'polypeptide(L)'
;MRFAFLILGNFDAARDRAQIVGAADIDEACAAARQLCLDGVGCIELCGAFGAEGAKKAIDATENKIPVGYVTHLPSQKEPYRSAFLRWRKKKGKSEKKAENSFLKTACFP
;
A
#
# COMPACT_ATOMS: atom_id res chain seq x y z
N MET A 1 -2.25 11.40 6.87
CA MET A 1 -2.57 10.25 7.74
C MET A 1 -1.28 9.56 8.16
N ARG A 2 -1.22 9.12 9.41
CA ARG A 2 -0.09 8.34 9.91
C ARG A 2 -0.50 6.87 9.92
N PHE A 3 0.36 6.00 9.39
CA PHE A 3 0.16 4.56 9.38
C PHE A 3 1.06 3.88 10.38
N ALA A 4 0.57 2.78 10.94
CA ALA A 4 1.39 1.88 11.73
C ALA A 4 1.16 0.46 11.23
N PHE A 5 2.24 -0.30 11.14
CA PHE A 5 2.20 -1.73 10.90
C PHE A 5 2.67 -2.46 12.14
N LEU A 6 1.89 -3.43 12.57
CA LEU A 6 2.28 -4.33 13.67
C LEU A 6 2.61 -5.68 13.05
N ILE A 7 3.84 -6.12 13.25
CA ILE A 7 4.34 -7.38 12.71
C ILE A 7 4.52 -8.35 13.86
N LEU A 8 3.85 -9.49 13.77
CA LEU A 8 3.97 -10.52 14.79
C LEU A 8 5.24 -11.32 14.54
N GLY A 9 6.25 -11.10 15.39
CA GLY A 9 7.55 -11.74 15.27
C GLY A 9 8.69 -10.82 15.67
N ASN A 10 9.91 -11.30 15.58
CA ASN A 10 11.12 -10.54 15.91
C ASN A 10 11.57 -9.68 14.73
N PHE A 11 10.74 -8.72 14.37
CA PHE A 11 11.06 -7.77 13.31
C PHE A 11 11.73 -6.54 13.91
N ASP A 12 12.89 -6.19 13.37
CA ASP A 12 13.61 -4.97 13.72
C ASP A 12 13.75 -4.12 12.46
N ALA A 13 13.14 -2.93 12.48
CA ALA A 13 13.09 -2.08 11.29
C ALA A 13 14.46 -1.69 10.76
N ALA A 14 15.46 -1.53 11.62
CA ALA A 14 16.81 -1.15 11.21
C ALA A 14 17.56 -2.32 10.57
N ARG A 15 17.41 -3.53 11.14
CA ARG A 15 18.07 -4.74 10.65
C ARG A 15 17.37 -5.32 9.43
N ASP A 16 16.04 -5.42 9.50
CA ASP A 16 15.26 -6.17 8.50
C ASP A 16 14.71 -5.29 7.39
N ARG A 17 14.62 -4.01 7.63
CA ARG A 17 14.15 -2.96 6.71
C ARG A 17 12.73 -3.18 6.18
N ALA A 18 11.90 -2.18 6.35
CA ALA A 18 10.60 -2.08 5.71
C ALA A 18 10.60 -0.85 4.80
N GLN A 19 10.15 -1.03 3.56
CA GLN A 19 9.99 0.08 2.63
C GLN A 19 8.51 0.36 2.43
N ILE A 20 8.15 1.62 2.34
CA ILE A 20 6.79 2.05 2.01
C ILE A 20 6.87 2.82 0.71
N VAL A 21 6.22 2.29 -0.32
CA VAL A 21 6.27 2.84 -1.68
C VAL A 21 4.86 3.23 -2.11
N GLY A 22 4.71 4.45 -2.58
CA GLY A 22 3.46 4.90 -3.16
C GLY A 22 3.43 4.70 -4.67
N ALA A 23 2.23 4.54 -5.22
CA ALA A 23 2.02 4.43 -6.64
C ALA A 23 0.71 5.12 -7.02
N ALA A 24 0.70 5.77 -8.17
CA ALA A 24 -0.47 6.52 -8.64
C ALA A 24 -1.57 5.59 -9.16
N ASP A 25 -1.19 4.46 -9.74
CA ASP A 25 -2.12 3.50 -10.32
C ASP A 25 -1.53 2.09 -10.28
N ILE A 26 -2.31 1.12 -10.76
CA ILE A 26 -1.91 -0.29 -10.73
C ILE A 26 -0.68 -0.55 -11.62
N ASP A 27 -0.59 0.11 -12.76
CA ASP A 27 0.55 -0.09 -13.67
C ASP A 27 1.86 0.39 -13.05
N GLU A 28 1.82 1.56 -12.40
CA GLU A 28 2.97 2.10 -11.67
C GLU A 28 3.32 1.19 -10.49
N ALA A 29 2.32 0.68 -9.79
CA ALA A 29 2.52 -0.25 -8.68
C ALA A 29 3.16 -1.55 -9.15
N CYS A 30 2.75 -2.08 -10.29
CA CYS A 30 3.34 -3.29 -10.85
C CYS A 30 4.80 -3.08 -11.26
N ALA A 31 5.12 -1.92 -11.82
CA ALA A 31 6.52 -1.56 -12.12
C ALA A 31 7.36 -1.49 -10.84
N ALA A 32 6.80 -0.87 -9.79
CA ALA A 32 7.47 -0.80 -8.49
C ALA A 32 7.66 -2.19 -7.88
N ALA A 33 6.65 -3.04 -7.93
CA ALA A 33 6.73 -4.41 -7.42
C ALA A 33 7.83 -5.20 -8.12
N ARG A 34 7.94 -5.07 -9.42
CA ARG A 34 9.00 -5.71 -10.21
C ARG A 34 10.37 -5.24 -9.76
N GLN A 35 10.53 -3.94 -9.57
CA GLN A 35 11.81 -3.38 -9.12
C GLN A 35 12.17 -3.85 -7.71
N LEU A 36 11.21 -3.85 -6.81
CA LEU A 36 11.42 -4.35 -5.45
C LEU A 36 11.87 -5.81 -5.45
N CYS A 37 11.25 -6.62 -6.29
CA CYS A 37 11.64 -8.02 -6.45
C CYS A 37 13.08 -8.15 -6.95
N LEU A 38 13.47 -7.35 -7.95
CA LEU A 38 14.83 -7.32 -8.46
C LEU A 38 15.84 -6.84 -7.41
N ASP A 39 15.42 -5.94 -6.53
CA ASP A 39 16.27 -5.41 -5.46
C ASP A 39 16.42 -6.37 -4.28
N GLY A 40 15.78 -7.51 -4.33
CA GLY A 40 15.91 -8.54 -3.29
C GLY A 40 14.89 -8.49 -2.18
N VAL A 41 13.80 -7.73 -2.35
CA VAL A 41 12.70 -7.72 -1.37
C VAL A 41 12.07 -9.12 -1.34
N GLY A 42 11.87 -9.65 -0.14
CA GLY A 42 11.38 -11.01 0.04
C GLY A 42 9.88 -11.18 0.16
N CYS A 43 9.14 -10.08 0.32
CA CYS A 43 7.69 -10.12 0.49
C CYS A 43 7.10 -8.75 0.22
N ILE A 44 5.94 -8.70 -0.42
CA ILE A 44 5.23 -7.44 -0.67
C ILE A 44 3.83 -7.55 -0.07
N GLU A 45 3.46 -6.56 0.72
CA GLU A 45 2.10 -6.39 1.23
C GLU A 45 1.49 -5.15 0.60
N LEU A 46 0.38 -5.34 -0.11
CA LEU A 46 -0.32 -4.27 -0.79
C LEU A 46 -1.41 -3.68 0.12
N CYS A 47 -1.70 -2.41 -0.01
CA CYS A 47 -2.81 -1.83 0.73
C CYS A 47 -4.16 -2.35 0.19
N GLY A 48 -5.21 -2.18 0.98
CA GLY A 48 -6.54 -2.70 0.64
C GLY A 48 -7.12 -2.17 -0.66
N ALA A 49 -6.65 -1.02 -1.13
CA ALA A 49 -7.11 -0.43 -2.38
C ALA A 49 -6.84 -1.31 -3.61
N PHE A 50 -5.84 -2.18 -3.54
CA PHE A 50 -5.53 -3.09 -4.64
C PHE A 50 -6.62 -4.13 -4.86
N GLY A 51 -7.17 -4.67 -3.79
CA GLY A 51 -8.11 -5.77 -3.88
C GLY A 51 -7.48 -7.01 -4.48
N ALA A 52 -8.30 -8.02 -4.72
CA ALA A 52 -7.84 -9.29 -5.28
C ALA A 52 -7.30 -9.12 -6.71
N GLU A 53 -7.96 -8.31 -7.52
CA GLU A 53 -7.55 -8.11 -8.91
C GLU A 53 -6.21 -7.37 -9.01
N GLY A 54 -6.02 -6.33 -8.21
CA GLY A 54 -4.74 -5.62 -8.16
C GLY A 54 -3.62 -6.51 -7.66
N ALA A 55 -3.90 -7.35 -6.66
CA ALA A 55 -2.94 -8.30 -6.14
C ALA A 55 -2.51 -9.31 -7.21
N LYS A 56 -3.43 -9.82 -8.00
CA LYS A 56 -3.11 -10.74 -9.11
C LYS A 56 -2.16 -10.09 -10.10
N LYS A 57 -2.40 -8.84 -10.45
CA LYS A 57 -1.51 -8.10 -11.36
C LYS A 57 -0.11 -7.92 -10.80
N ALA A 58 0.00 -7.64 -9.50
CA ALA A 58 1.30 -7.52 -8.84
C ALA A 58 2.02 -8.87 -8.78
N ILE A 59 1.31 -9.95 -8.52
CA ILE A 59 1.87 -11.30 -8.55
C ILE A 59 2.46 -11.60 -9.92
N ASP A 60 1.71 -11.30 -10.98
CA ASP A 60 2.18 -11.50 -12.35
C ASP A 60 3.41 -10.65 -12.65
N ALA A 61 3.43 -9.41 -12.18
CA ALA A 61 4.56 -8.49 -12.39
C ALA A 61 5.85 -9.00 -11.76
N THR A 62 5.76 -9.71 -10.63
CA THR A 62 6.92 -10.33 -9.96
C THR A 62 7.19 -11.75 -10.45
N GLU A 63 6.42 -12.24 -11.40
CA GLU A 63 6.50 -13.61 -11.93
C GLU A 63 6.33 -14.66 -10.81
N ASN A 64 5.57 -14.31 -9.79
CA ASN A 64 5.33 -15.16 -8.62
C ASN A 64 6.63 -15.61 -7.91
N LYS A 65 7.67 -14.80 -8.00
CA LYS A 65 8.97 -15.11 -7.38
C LYS A 65 9.02 -14.86 -5.89
N ILE A 66 8.16 -13.96 -5.39
CA ILE A 66 8.06 -13.63 -3.97
C ILE A 66 6.59 -13.60 -3.55
N PRO A 67 6.29 -13.81 -2.27
CA PRO A 67 4.92 -13.68 -1.78
C PRO A 67 4.39 -12.26 -1.96
N VAL A 68 3.17 -12.15 -2.47
CA VAL A 68 2.46 -10.87 -2.58
C VAL A 68 1.09 -11.05 -1.98
N GLY A 69 0.80 -10.29 -0.95
CA GLY A 69 -0.51 -10.27 -0.32
C GLY A 69 -1.14 -8.89 -0.38
N TYR A 70 -2.37 -8.79 0.04
CA TYR A 70 -3.01 -7.49 0.20
C TYR A 70 -3.75 -7.44 1.52
N VAL A 71 -3.78 -6.24 2.09
CA VAL A 71 -4.40 -6.02 3.39
C VAL A 71 -5.91 -6.08 3.27
N THR A 72 -6.54 -6.87 4.14
CA THR A 72 -7.99 -6.94 4.28
C THR A 72 -8.38 -6.63 5.71
N HIS A 73 -9.66 -6.47 5.96
CA HIS A 73 -10.18 -6.25 7.30
C HIS A 73 -11.46 -7.05 7.51
N LEU A 74 -11.78 -7.29 8.78
CA LEU A 74 -13.03 -7.95 9.13
C LEU A 74 -14.23 -7.09 8.68
N PRO A 75 -15.35 -7.70 8.31
CA PRO A 75 -16.55 -6.93 7.92
C PRO A 75 -16.97 -5.91 8.98
N SER A 76 -16.74 -6.19 10.25
CA SER A 76 -17.05 -5.27 11.35
C SER A 76 -16.21 -3.99 11.33
N GLN A 77 -15.11 -3.98 10.59
CA GLN A 77 -14.22 -2.83 10.50
C GLN A 77 -14.48 -1.96 9.26
N LYS A 78 -15.43 -2.35 8.42
CA LYS A 78 -15.75 -1.62 7.19
C LYS A 78 -16.07 -0.15 7.46
N GLU A 79 -16.94 0.12 8.43
CA GLU A 79 -17.35 1.50 8.73
C GLU A 79 -16.24 2.34 9.36
N PRO A 80 -15.47 1.82 10.35
CA PRO A 80 -14.30 2.55 10.85
C PRO A 80 -13.30 2.92 9.76
N TYR A 81 -13.01 2.01 8.84
CA TYR A 81 -12.12 2.30 7.70
C TYR A 81 -12.69 3.39 6.81
N ARG A 82 -13.94 3.26 6.42
CA ARG A 82 -14.61 4.23 5.57
C ARG A 82 -14.60 5.62 6.20
N SER A 83 -14.94 5.72 7.47
CA SER A 83 -14.96 7.00 8.20
C SER A 83 -13.59 7.64 8.30
N ALA A 84 -12.56 6.85 8.62
CA ALA A 84 -11.20 7.35 8.73
C ALA A 84 -10.68 7.90 7.41
N PHE A 85 -10.87 7.17 6.31
CA PHE A 85 -10.40 7.60 4.99
C PHE A 85 -11.21 8.77 4.44
N LEU A 86 -12.51 8.83 4.73
CA LEU A 86 -13.31 10.00 4.35
C LEU A 86 -12.83 11.27 5.05
N ARG A 87 -12.56 11.20 6.35
CA ARG A 87 -12.04 12.34 7.11
C ARG A 87 -10.71 12.81 6.53
N TRP A 88 -9.85 11.87 6.23
CA TRP A 88 -8.53 12.18 5.67
C TRP A 88 -8.63 12.84 4.30
N ARG A 89 -9.46 12.33 3.42
CA ARG A 89 -9.69 12.94 2.10
C ARG A 89 -10.23 14.36 2.20
N LYS A 90 -11.21 14.59 3.08
CA LYS A 90 -11.78 15.91 3.31
C LYS A 90 -10.75 16.90 3.82
N LYS A 91 -9.97 16.51 4.82
CA LYS A 91 -8.91 17.35 5.38
C LYS A 91 -7.89 17.73 4.33
N LYS A 92 -7.47 16.78 3.53
CA LYS A 92 -6.51 16.98 2.46
C LYS A 92 -7.05 17.90 1.37
N GLY A 93 -8.27 17.68 0.92
CA GLY A 93 -8.91 18.50 -0.11
C GLY A 93 -9.08 19.96 0.30
N LYS A 94 -9.21 20.25 1.59
CA LYS A 94 -9.32 21.61 2.11
C LYS A 94 -7.99 22.34 2.19
N SER A 95 -6.91 21.64 2.50
CA SER A 95 -5.65 22.28 2.87
C SER A 95 -4.59 22.29 1.78
N GLU A 96 -4.63 21.43 0.81
CA GLU A 96 -3.50 21.21 -0.08
C GLU A 96 -3.84 20.83 -1.52
N LYS A 97 -4.70 21.60 -2.17
CA LYS A 97 -5.03 21.33 -3.57
C LYS A 97 -3.83 21.29 -4.50
N LYS A 98 -2.79 22.09 -4.23
CA LYS A 98 -1.58 22.13 -5.06
C LYS A 98 -0.66 20.94 -4.84
N ALA A 99 -0.60 20.42 -3.62
CA ALA A 99 0.20 19.26 -3.29
C ALA A 99 -0.54 17.95 -3.54
N GLU A 100 -1.82 18.03 -3.81
CA GLU A 100 -2.72 16.88 -3.93
C GLU A 100 -2.24 15.86 -4.96
N ASN A 101 -1.86 16.30 -6.15
CA ASN A 101 -1.39 15.38 -7.18
C ASN A 101 -0.13 14.62 -6.77
N SER A 102 0.83 15.33 -6.19
CA SER A 102 2.04 14.71 -5.70
C SER A 102 1.76 13.75 -4.54
N PHE A 103 0.87 14.13 -3.66
CA PHE A 103 0.48 13.32 -2.52
C PHE A 103 -0.32 12.09 -2.94
N LEU A 104 -1.25 12.22 -3.87
CA LEU A 104 -2.03 11.10 -4.39
C LEU A 104 -1.15 10.03 -5.03
N LYS A 105 -0.02 10.44 -5.61
CA LYS A 105 0.95 9.50 -6.17
C LYS A 105 1.63 8.64 -5.11
N THR A 106 1.65 9.09 -3.86
CA THR A 106 2.34 8.39 -2.78
C THR A 106 1.39 7.77 -1.76
N ALA A 107 0.08 7.90 -1.95
CA ALA A 107 -0.91 7.39 -1.01
C ALA A 107 -1.69 6.22 -1.58
N CYS A 108 -1.92 5.20 -0.75
CA CYS A 108 -2.82 4.10 -1.06
C CYS A 108 -4.21 4.43 -0.54
N PHE A 109 -5.21 4.40 -1.42
CA PHE A 109 -6.61 4.61 -1.05
C PHE A 109 -7.40 3.34 -1.23
N PRO A 110 -8.26 3.00 -0.26
CA PRO A 110 -9.24 1.96 -0.48
C PRO A 110 -10.32 2.42 -1.44
#